data_615cc670ff788d0c8a7d90c4c9058d83
#
_entry.id   615cc670ff788d0c8a7d90c4c9058d83
#
_cell.length_a   1.000
_cell.length_b   1.000
_cell.length_c   1.000
_cell.angle_alpha   90.00
_cell.angle_beta   90.00
_cell.angle_gamma   90.00
#
_symmetry.space_group_name_H-M   'P 1'
#
loop_
_entity.id
_entity.type
_entity.pdbx_description
1 polymer ?
#
loop_
_entity_poly.entity_id
_entity_poly.type
_entity_poly.pdbx_seq_one_letter_code
_entity_poly.pdbx_strand_id
1 'polypeptide(L)'
;RKMNTKVFAARVKDSEVLMRSSSGGMFTALSDAIFRENGAVACAVYDYEEHRTVFRLITSAAERDAARGSKYMQAYPGNIFCECECWLQSNPGRNILFVGTGCQADGFRRFTEKKGFSGRVYTVDIICHGVPSPLIWDEYAKYIEEKYGGRIEFLSFKDKRKNWHYPTPLVKMNGKEHYIRDYVKIFYSQCALRPSCHVCPYASMSRSVDMTIGDYWHIEEKMPDFYSSDGNSLVLIYTERGMQLFDMLKADIDYEESDTESCWQNNLEKPTPVSPRREQFWRDYEEKGIAYILNEYGRIPEKQIIKDKLAVALRSLQKR
;
A
#
# COMPACT_ATOMS: atom_id res chain seq x y z
N ARG A 1 4.55 15.25 20.36
CA ARG A 1 4.26 14.57 21.63
C ARG A 1 3.43 13.34 21.35
N LYS A 2 3.72 12.20 21.99
CA LYS A 2 2.89 10.98 21.89
C LYS A 2 1.56 11.22 22.62
N MET A 3 0.47 10.77 22.02
CA MET A 3 -0.87 10.81 22.60
C MET A 3 -1.46 9.40 22.63
N ASN A 4 -2.61 9.21 23.25
CA ASN A 4 -3.35 7.97 23.11
C ASN A 4 -3.75 7.79 21.64
N THR A 5 -3.60 6.58 21.09
CA THR A 5 -3.92 6.29 19.70
C THR A 5 -5.38 6.62 19.42
N LYS A 6 -5.61 7.50 18.44
CA LYS A 6 -6.94 7.77 17.89
C LYS A 6 -7.16 6.89 16.67
N VAL A 7 -8.37 6.39 16.52
CA VAL A 7 -8.77 5.47 15.46
C VAL A 7 -9.95 6.05 14.70
N PHE A 8 -9.85 6.07 13.36
CA PHE A 8 -10.92 6.52 12.49
C PHE A 8 -11.14 5.56 11.33
N ALA A 9 -12.39 5.39 10.94
CA ALA A 9 -12.77 4.99 9.60
C ALA A 9 -12.80 6.24 8.74
N ALA A 10 -12.27 6.18 7.51
CA ALA A 10 -12.25 7.33 6.62
C ALA A 10 -12.31 6.96 5.14
N ARG A 11 -12.90 7.84 4.32
CA ARG A 11 -12.85 7.77 2.86
C ARG A 11 -12.96 9.16 2.24
N VAL A 12 -12.36 9.34 1.07
CA VAL A 12 -12.52 10.59 0.31
C VAL A 12 -13.96 10.73 -0.20
N LYS A 13 -14.46 11.97 -0.23
CA LYS A 13 -15.79 12.29 -0.76
C LYS A 13 -15.86 12.16 -2.28
N ASP A 14 -14.74 12.45 -2.98
CA ASP A 14 -14.65 12.32 -4.43
C ASP A 14 -14.68 10.84 -4.84
N SER A 15 -15.75 10.44 -5.53
CA SER A 15 -15.98 9.07 -5.96
C SER A 15 -14.99 8.58 -7.02
N GLU A 16 -14.48 9.45 -7.89
CA GLU A 16 -13.46 9.07 -8.88
C GLU A 16 -12.12 8.79 -8.21
N VAL A 17 -11.72 9.64 -7.26
CA VAL A 17 -10.54 9.43 -6.43
C VAL A 17 -10.69 8.16 -5.60
N LEU A 18 -11.86 7.95 -5.00
CA LEU A 18 -12.17 6.75 -4.24
C LEU A 18 -11.97 5.51 -5.10
N MET A 19 -12.55 5.44 -6.30
CA MET A 19 -12.46 4.30 -7.20
C MET A 19 -11.05 4.02 -7.72
N ARG A 20 -10.23 5.06 -7.90
CA ARG A 20 -8.82 4.93 -8.33
C ARG A 20 -7.87 4.59 -7.19
N SER A 21 -8.33 4.62 -5.94
CA SER A 21 -7.52 4.33 -4.74
C SER A 21 -7.61 2.86 -4.35
N SER A 22 -6.62 2.34 -3.66
CA SER A 22 -6.62 0.94 -3.18
C SER A 22 -7.61 0.70 -2.04
N SER A 23 -7.91 1.73 -1.24
CA SER A 23 -8.80 1.71 -0.09
C SER A 23 -9.71 2.94 -0.10
N GLY A 24 -9.87 3.63 1.00
CA GLY A 24 -10.67 4.86 1.15
C GLY A 24 -10.02 6.15 0.61
N GLY A 25 -8.86 6.10 -0.06
CA GLY A 25 -8.27 7.26 -0.75
C GLY A 25 -7.39 8.16 0.10
N MET A 26 -7.04 7.76 1.32
CA MET A 26 -6.30 8.60 2.27
C MET A 26 -4.96 9.11 1.75
N PHE A 27 -4.21 8.32 0.95
CA PHE A 27 -2.97 8.79 0.33
C PHE A 27 -3.19 10.03 -0.54
N THR A 28 -4.28 10.06 -1.31
CA THR A 28 -4.62 11.21 -2.15
C THR A 28 -4.97 12.43 -1.30
N ALA A 29 -5.87 12.28 -0.33
CA ALA A 29 -6.26 13.38 0.57
C ALA A 29 -5.06 13.97 1.32
N LEU A 30 -4.18 13.12 1.87
CA LEU A 30 -2.95 13.52 2.56
C LEU A 30 -2.01 14.30 1.63
N SER A 31 -1.81 13.81 0.40
CA SER A 31 -0.95 14.48 -0.58
C SER A 31 -1.50 15.84 -0.98
N ASP A 32 -2.81 15.93 -1.25
CA ASP A 32 -3.47 17.19 -1.63
C ASP A 32 -3.40 18.24 -0.52
N ALA A 33 -3.57 17.82 0.74
CA ALA A 33 -3.40 18.72 1.89
C ALA A 33 -2.00 19.33 1.94
N ILE A 34 -0.96 18.54 1.71
CA ILE A 34 0.42 19.00 1.70
C ILE A 34 0.71 19.90 0.48
N PHE A 35 0.16 19.58 -0.69
CA PHE A 35 0.34 20.42 -1.88
C PHE A 35 -0.36 21.78 -1.75
N ARG A 36 -1.51 21.86 -1.07
CA ARG A 36 -2.17 23.14 -0.75
C ARG A 36 -1.28 24.07 0.06
N GLU A 37 -0.38 23.54 0.87
CA GLU A 37 0.63 24.29 1.62
C GLU A 37 1.97 24.45 0.84
N ASN A 38 1.98 24.12 -0.45
CA ASN A 38 3.17 24.07 -1.28
C ASN A 38 4.29 23.18 -0.72
N GLY A 39 3.91 22.11 -0.04
CA GLY A 39 4.82 21.08 0.45
C GLY A 39 5.15 20.04 -0.61
N ALA A 40 5.92 19.03 -0.22
CA ALA A 40 6.28 17.90 -1.07
C ALA A 40 5.92 16.57 -0.42
N VAL A 41 5.78 15.50 -1.23
CA VAL A 41 5.46 14.16 -0.76
C VAL A 41 6.52 13.19 -1.23
N ALA A 42 7.17 12.49 -0.30
CA ALA A 42 8.08 11.38 -0.58
C ALA A 42 7.28 10.07 -0.51
N CYS A 43 7.15 9.36 -1.62
CA CYS A 43 6.33 8.17 -1.72
C CYS A 43 6.84 7.16 -2.76
N ALA A 44 6.31 5.94 -2.69
CA ALA A 44 6.65 4.85 -3.57
C ALA A 44 5.92 4.96 -4.92
N VAL A 45 6.67 4.96 -6.02
CA VAL A 45 6.20 5.01 -7.42
C VAL A 45 6.71 3.78 -8.16
N TYR A 46 5.89 3.20 -9.05
CA TYR A 46 6.35 2.13 -9.92
C TYR A 46 7.05 2.71 -11.16
N ASP A 47 8.29 2.28 -11.36
CA ASP A 47 9.09 2.62 -12.52
C ASP A 47 8.86 1.55 -13.59
N TYR A 48 8.21 1.95 -14.71
CA TYR A 48 7.84 1.05 -15.79
C TYR A 48 9.01 0.68 -16.72
N GLU A 49 10.12 1.42 -16.67
CA GLU A 49 11.32 1.10 -17.45
C GLU A 49 12.15 0.04 -16.75
N GLU A 50 12.31 0.18 -15.44
CA GLU A 50 13.14 -0.69 -14.61
C GLU A 50 12.34 -1.82 -13.94
N HIS A 51 11.02 -1.87 -14.14
CA HIS A 51 10.10 -2.82 -13.51
C HIS A 51 10.21 -2.93 -11.99
N ARG A 52 10.48 -1.81 -11.31
CA ARG A 52 10.65 -1.77 -9.87
C ARG A 52 9.92 -0.60 -9.22
N THR A 53 9.64 -0.74 -7.94
CA THR A 53 9.11 0.36 -7.15
C THR A 53 10.26 1.15 -6.54
N VAL A 54 10.27 2.47 -6.74
CA VAL A 54 11.26 3.42 -6.22
C VAL A 54 10.59 4.52 -5.42
N PHE A 55 11.33 5.16 -4.54
CA PHE A 55 10.84 6.39 -3.91
C PHE A 55 11.13 7.60 -4.81
N ARG A 56 10.17 8.52 -4.85
CA ARG A 56 10.31 9.83 -5.51
C ARG A 56 9.78 10.92 -4.59
N LEU A 57 10.39 12.09 -4.67
CA LEU A 57 9.88 13.32 -4.08
C LEU A 57 9.03 14.03 -5.13
N ILE A 58 7.74 14.18 -4.85
CA ILE A 58 6.75 14.74 -5.77
C ILE A 58 6.15 16.02 -5.20
N THR A 59 5.74 16.93 -6.08
CA THR A 59 5.22 18.25 -5.71
C THR A 59 3.90 18.60 -6.39
N SER A 60 3.35 17.69 -7.18
CA SER A 60 2.12 17.93 -7.97
C SER A 60 1.13 16.78 -7.89
N ALA A 61 -0.14 17.11 -8.15
CA ALA A 61 -1.23 16.12 -8.22
C ALA A 61 -1.02 15.12 -9.37
N ALA A 62 -0.43 15.53 -10.50
CA ALA A 62 -0.16 14.64 -11.63
C ALA A 62 0.86 13.55 -11.26
N GLU A 63 1.96 13.91 -10.57
CA GLU A 63 2.95 12.96 -10.07
C GLU A 63 2.36 12.06 -8.99
N ARG A 64 1.50 12.60 -8.08
CA ARG A 64 0.78 11.83 -7.06
C ARG A 64 -0.12 10.77 -7.71
N ASP A 65 -0.78 11.08 -8.81
CA ASP A 65 -1.66 10.13 -9.49
C ASP A 65 -0.90 8.92 -10.04
N ALA A 66 0.32 9.10 -10.51
CA ALA A 66 1.22 8.01 -10.87
C ALA A 66 1.69 7.18 -9.65
N ALA A 67 1.76 7.78 -8.47
CA ALA A 67 2.12 7.11 -7.23
C ALA A 67 0.95 6.37 -6.56
N ARG A 68 -0.30 6.60 -6.98
CA ARG A 68 -1.49 6.00 -6.37
C ARG A 68 -1.49 4.48 -6.52
N GLY A 69 -2.07 3.81 -5.55
CA GLY A 69 -2.22 2.34 -5.54
C GLY A 69 -1.13 1.60 -4.77
N SER A 70 -1.51 0.46 -4.20
CA SER A 70 -0.59 -0.44 -3.47
C SER A 70 0.39 -1.11 -4.43
N LYS A 71 1.65 -1.30 -4.00
CA LYS A 71 2.68 -2.05 -4.71
C LYS A 71 3.10 -3.24 -3.83
N TYR A 72 2.81 -4.46 -4.28
CA TYR A 72 3.12 -5.69 -3.53
C TYR A 72 4.54 -6.19 -3.84
N MET A 73 5.49 -5.27 -3.80
CA MET A 73 6.91 -5.51 -3.97
C MET A 73 7.72 -4.54 -3.11
N GLN A 74 9.01 -4.79 -2.98
CA GLN A 74 9.88 -3.88 -2.24
C GLN A 74 10.03 -2.55 -2.98
N ALA A 75 9.82 -1.44 -2.27
CA ALA A 75 10.22 -0.11 -2.75
C ALA A 75 11.67 0.18 -2.36
N TYR A 76 12.46 0.58 -3.34
CA TYR A 76 13.86 0.97 -3.16
C TYR A 76 13.93 2.44 -2.74
N PRO A 77 14.47 2.76 -1.55
CA PRO A 77 14.55 4.13 -1.08
C PRO A 77 15.55 4.98 -1.88
N GLY A 78 16.59 4.37 -2.47
CA GLY A 78 17.63 5.14 -3.18
C GLY A 78 18.19 6.25 -2.30
N ASN A 79 18.27 7.45 -2.86
CA ASN A 79 18.74 8.67 -2.21
C ASN A 79 17.62 9.54 -1.64
N ILE A 80 16.38 9.05 -1.55
CA ILE A 80 15.19 9.87 -1.21
C ILE A 80 15.36 10.66 0.10
N PHE A 81 16.05 10.11 1.09
CA PHE A 81 16.26 10.82 2.36
C PHE A 81 17.13 12.07 2.19
N CYS A 82 18.20 11.96 1.38
CA CYS A 82 19.06 13.11 1.04
C CYS A 82 18.33 14.09 0.14
N GLU A 83 17.55 13.63 -0.82
CA GLU A 83 16.72 14.48 -1.68
C GLU A 83 15.72 15.30 -0.85
N CYS A 84 15.06 14.66 0.13
CA CYS A 84 14.18 15.34 1.08
C CYS A 84 14.92 16.38 1.92
N GLU A 85 16.14 16.06 2.41
CA GLU A 85 16.96 17.00 3.15
C GLU A 85 17.31 18.23 2.30
N CYS A 86 17.81 18.04 1.09
CA CYS A 86 18.12 19.12 0.15
C CYS A 86 16.90 19.99 -0.15
N TRP A 87 15.74 19.34 -0.37
CA TRP A 87 14.50 20.06 -0.63
C TRP A 87 14.05 20.90 0.58
N LEU A 88 14.13 20.36 1.81
CA LEU A 88 13.81 21.09 3.04
C LEU A 88 14.74 22.29 3.25
N GLN A 89 16.01 22.16 2.93
CA GLN A 89 16.98 23.26 3.01
C GLN A 89 16.65 24.37 2.02
N SER A 90 16.27 24.00 0.80
CA SER A 90 15.94 24.94 -0.28
C SER A 90 14.54 25.57 -0.16
N ASN A 91 13.67 25.02 0.69
CA ASN A 91 12.28 25.47 0.83
C ASN A 91 11.93 25.75 2.31
N PRO A 92 12.49 26.84 2.90
CA PRO A 92 12.24 27.17 4.30
C PRO A 92 10.75 27.39 4.57
N GLY A 93 10.26 26.89 5.71
CA GLY A 93 8.84 26.98 6.10
C GLY A 93 7.89 25.98 5.42
N ARG A 94 8.35 25.18 4.46
CA ARG A 94 7.57 24.15 3.80
C ARG A 94 7.71 22.80 4.48
N ASN A 95 6.69 21.92 4.32
CA ASN A 95 6.64 20.61 4.94
C ASN A 95 6.83 19.50 3.91
N ILE A 96 7.36 18.36 4.36
CA ILE A 96 7.35 17.09 3.61
C ILE A 96 6.42 16.10 4.32
N LEU A 97 5.62 15.38 3.53
CA LEU A 97 4.95 14.16 3.93
C LEU A 97 5.75 12.96 3.40
N PHE A 98 6.15 12.06 4.28
CA PHE A 98 6.73 10.78 3.90
C PHE A 98 5.69 9.67 4.06
N VAL A 99 5.43 8.92 2.97
CA VAL A 99 4.50 7.77 2.99
C VAL A 99 5.23 6.51 2.55
N GLY A 100 5.32 5.52 3.45
CA GLY A 100 6.03 4.26 3.18
C GLY A 100 5.61 3.13 4.10
N THR A 101 6.33 2.02 4.08
CA THR A 101 6.16 0.97 5.10
C THR A 101 6.69 1.43 6.46
N GLY A 102 6.28 0.79 7.56
CA GLY A 102 6.68 1.20 8.92
C GLY A 102 8.19 1.31 9.11
N CYS A 103 8.97 0.37 8.54
CA CYS A 103 10.44 0.41 8.60
C CYS A 103 11.05 1.58 7.80
N GLN A 104 10.44 1.96 6.68
CA GLN A 104 10.89 3.08 5.85
C GLN A 104 10.53 4.42 6.50
N ALA A 105 9.30 4.55 6.99
CA ALA A 105 8.82 5.77 7.63
C ALA A 105 9.56 6.07 8.95
N ASP A 106 9.82 5.06 9.79
CA ASP A 106 10.62 5.26 11.01
C ASP A 106 12.10 5.56 10.69
N GLY A 107 12.66 4.91 9.65
CA GLY A 107 14.00 5.24 9.17
C GLY A 107 14.11 6.70 8.73
N PHE A 108 13.14 7.19 7.95
CA PHE A 108 13.08 8.59 7.54
C PHE A 108 12.88 9.55 8.72
N ARG A 109 11.98 9.21 9.64
CA ARG A 109 11.77 10.00 10.86
C ARG A 109 13.06 10.18 11.66
N ARG A 110 13.78 9.08 11.91
CA ARG A 110 15.07 9.13 12.63
C ARG A 110 16.13 9.93 11.89
N PHE A 111 16.18 9.82 10.56
CA PHE A 111 17.09 10.60 9.73
C PHE A 111 16.80 12.10 9.86
N THR A 112 15.55 12.51 9.70
CA THR A 112 15.16 13.94 9.77
C THR A 112 15.26 14.51 11.17
N GLU A 113 15.03 13.70 12.21
CA GLU A 113 15.25 14.07 13.61
C GLU A 113 16.73 14.39 13.86
N LYS A 114 17.65 13.52 13.41
CA LYS A 114 19.10 13.74 13.51
C LYS A 114 19.56 14.97 12.73
N LYS A 115 18.86 15.34 11.65
CA LYS A 115 19.17 16.51 10.81
C LYS A 115 18.46 17.80 11.27
N GLY A 116 17.66 17.76 12.32
CA GLY A 116 16.95 18.91 12.88
C GLY A 116 15.70 19.32 12.10
N PHE A 117 15.13 18.45 11.25
CA PHE A 117 13.94 18.73 10.43
C PHE A 117 12.65 18.11 10.96
N SER A 118 12.64 17.49 12.14
CA SER A 118 11.46 16.80 12.70
C SER A 118 10.20 17.67 12.77
N GLY A 119 10.35 18.99 12.98
CA GLY A 119 9.24 19.95 12.99
C GLY A 119 8.62 20.24 11.61
N ARG A 120 9.24 19.78 10.52
CA ARG A 120 8.85 20.06 9.13
C ARG A 120 8.54 18.81 8.33
N VAL A 121 8.38 17.68 9.01
CA VAL A 121 8.10 16.38 8.38
C VAL A 121 6.90 15.74 9.04
N TYR A 122 5.97 15.27 8.23
CA TYR A 122 4.92 14.34 8.61
C TYR A 122 5.32 12.95 8.15
N THR A 123 5.14 11.95 9.02
CA THR A 123 5.44 10.55 8.72
C THR A 123 4.17 9.71 8.78
N VAL A 124 3.84 9.11 7.65
CA VAL A 124 2.70 8.20 7.52
C VAL A 124 3.19 6.84 7.07
N ASP A 125 2.83 5.80 7.80
CA ASP A 125 3.10 4.45 7.35
C ASP A 125 1.82 3.71 6.93
N ILE A 126 2.01 2.57 6.26
CA ILE A 126 0.93 1.67 5.88
C ILE A 126 0.94 0.42 6.76
N ILE A 127 -0.25 -0.18 6.95
CA ILE A 127 -0.35 -1.54 7.49
C ILE A 127 0.27 -2.48 6.46
N CYS A 128 1.37 -3.13 6.84
CA CYS A 128 2.24 -3.87 5.92
C CYS A 128 2.27 -5.36 6.26
N HIS A 129 1.90 -6.19 5.29
CA HIS A 129 1.99 -7.65 5.38
C HIS A 129 3.44 -8.16 5.32
N GLY A 130 4.33 -7.43 4.67
CA GLY A 130 5.70 -7.78 4.33
C GLY A 130 5.98 -7.49 2.86
N VAL A 131 7.23 -7.66 2.45
CA VAL A 131 7.65 -7.50 1.05
C VAL A 131 8.36 -8.75 0.58
N PRO A 132 8.07 -9.26 -0.63
CA PRO A 132 8.78 -10.39 -1.22
C PRO A 132 10.20 -10.00 -1.63
N SER A 133 11.03 -11.00 -1.88
CA SER A 133 12.33 -10.78 -2.54
C SER A 133 12.11 -10.05 -3.88
N PRO A 134 12.87 -8.99 -4.18
CA PRO A 134 12.79 -8.30 -5.46
C PRO A 134 12.93 -9.25 -6.67
N LEU A 135 13.78 -10.25 -6.55
CA LEU A 135 14.03 -11.25 -7.58
C LEU A 135 12.75 -11.90 -8.13
N ILE A 136 11.77 -12.18 -7.24
CA ILE A 136 10.52 -12.81 -7.66
C ILE A 136 9.67 -11.86 -8.53
N TRP A 137 9.68 -10.56 -8.25
CA TRP A 137 8.98 -9.61 -9.12
C TRP A 137 9.74 -9.38 -10.43
N ASP A 138 11.06 -9.22 -10.36
CA ASP A 138 11.90 -8.93 -11.53
C ASP A 138 11.78 -10.05 -12.59
N GLU A 139 11.79 -11.31 -12.15
CA GLU A 139 11.59 -12.45 -13.05
C GLU A 139 10.13 -12.62 -13.49
N TYR A 140 9.18 -12.33 -12.58
CA TYR A 140 7.77 -12.37 -12.93
C TYR A 140 7.42 -11.34 -14.01
N ALA A 141 7.91 -10.10 -13.90
CA ALA A 141 7.69 -9.08 -14.89
C ALA A 141 8.20 -9.52 -16.28
N LYS A 142 9.43 -10.05 -16.36
CA LYS A 142 9.99 -10.61 -17.61
C LYS A 142 9.13 -11.76 -18.16
N TYR A 143 8.74 -12.69 -17.28
CA TYR A 143 7.92 -13.84 -17.66
C TYR A 143 6.58 -13.42 -18.30
N ILE A 144 5.87 -12.43 -17.71
CA ILE A 144 4.59 -11.98 -18.27
C ILE A 144 4.77 -11.16 -19.54
N GLU A 145 5.85 -10.37 -19.68
CA GLU A 145 6.17 -9.64 -20.92
C GLU A 145 6.46 -10.59 -22.07
N GLU A 146 7.24 -11.64 -21.85
CA GLU A 146 7.48 -12.70 -22.83
C GLU A 146 6.18 -13.45 -23.19
N LYS A 147 5.40 -13.83 -22.17
CA LYS A 147 4.16 -14.59 -22.34
C LYS A 147 3.09 -13.86 -23.15
N TYR A 148 2.96 -12.55 -22.96
CA TYR A 148 1.93 -11.72 -23.61
C TYR A 148 2.46 -10.87 -24.76
N GLY A 149 3.77 -10.88 -24.99
CA GLY A 149 4.40 -10.26 -26.15
C GLY A 149 4.39 -8.76 -26.12
N GLY A 150 4.66 -8.10 -24.96
CA GLY A 150 4.68 -6.64 -24.85
C GLY A 150 5.23 -6.16 -23.51
N ARG A 151 5.38 -4.84 -23.33
CA ARG A 151 5.81 -4.24 -22.06
C ARG A 151 4.63 -3.93 -21.15
N ILE A 152 4.87 -3.90 -19.86
CA ILE A 152 3.88 -3.48 -18.85
C ILE A 152 3.65 -1.96 -18.99
N GLU A 153 2.45 -1.56 -19.42
CA GLU A 153 2.01 -0.17 -19.59
C GLU A 153 1.32 0.36 -18.35
N PHE A 154 0.67 -0.52 -17.59
CA PHE A 154 -0.06 -0.19 -16.36
C PHE A 154 -0.06 -1.38 -15.41
N LEU A 155 0.04 -1.11 -14.11
CA LEU A 155 0.05 -2.09 -13.04
C LEU A 155 -0.90 -1.67 -11.92
N SER A 156 -1.77 -2.57 -11.51
CA SER A 156 -2.60 -2.42 -10.31
C SER A 156 -2.68 -3.73 -9.54
N PHE A 157 -2.28 -3.71 -8.28
CA PHE A 157 -2.45 -4.87 -7.38
C PHE A 157 -3.84 -4.91 -6.73
N LYS A 158 -4.54 -3.78 -6.72
CA LYS A 158 -5.85 -3.64 -6.07
C LYS A 158 -6.82 -2.86 -6.95
N ASP A 159 -7.04 -3.35 -8.18
CA ASP A 159 -8.13 -2.82 -9.00
C ASP A 159 -9.47 -3.25 -8.40
N LYS A 160 -10.22 -2.28 -7.90
CA LYS A 160 -11.48 -2.52 -7.19
C LYS A 160 -12.74 -2.22 -8.02
N ARG A 161 -12.63 -2.02 -9.33
CA ARG A 161 -13.78 -1.81 -10.23
C ARG A 161 -14.86 -2.88 -10.08
N LYS A 162 -14.46 -4.11 -9.70
CA LYS A 162 -15.41 -5.21 -9.43
C LYS A 162 -15.78 -5.31 -7.97
N ASN A 163 -14.83 -5.14 -7.07
CA ASN A 163 -15.03 -5.28 -5.63
C ASN A 163 -13.81 -4.82 -4.83
N TRP A 164 -14.03 -4.09 -3.73
CA TRP A 164 -12.96 -3.66 -2.84
C TRP A 164 -12.40 -4.81 -1.99
N HIS A 165 -13.24 -5.71 -1.45
CA HIS A 165 -12.78 -6.85 -0.63
C HIS A 165 -11.99 -7.89 -1.42
N TYR A 166 -12.31 -8.03 -2.72
CA TYR A 166 -11.65 -8.97 -3.63
C TYR A 166 -11.13 -8.24 -4.86
N PRO A 167 -10.16 -7.32 -4.68
CA PRO A 167 -9.64 -6.55 -5.79
C PRO A 167 -8.98 -7.46 -6.81
N THR A 168 -9.02 -7.06 -8.05
CA THR A 168 -8.42 -7.83 -9.14
C THR A 168 -7.04 -7.28 -9.46
N PRO A 169 -5.94 -8.02 -9.18
CA PRO A 169 -4.62 -7.61 -9.59
C PRO A 169 -4.47 -7.79 -11.11
N LEU A 170 -4.05 -6.74 -11.80
CA LEU A 170 -3.90 -6.76 -13.26
C LEU A 170 -2.73 -5.91 -13.75
N VAL A 171 -2.27 -6.25 -14.95
CA VAL A 171 -1.40 -5.41 -15.80
C VAL A 171 -2.11 -5.11 -17.11
N LYS A 172 -1.76 -3.99 -17.74
CA LYS A 172 -2.13 -3.69 -19.12
C LYS A 172 -0.89 -3.75 -19.99
N MET A 173 -0.99 -4.45 -21.12
CA MET A 173 0.07 -4.68 -22.09
C MET A 173 -0.54 -4.70 -23.48
N ASN A 174 0.02 -3.97 -24.45
CA ASN A 174 -0.52 -3.82 -25.79
C ASN A 174 -2.01 -3.44 -25.80
N GLY A 175 -2.41 -2.55 -24.88
CA GLY A 175 -3.80 -2.13 -24.71
C GLY A 175 -4.76 -3.16 -24.10
N LYS A 176 -4.30 -4.37 -23.73
CA LYS A 176 -5.12 -5.44 -23.14
C LYS A 176 -4.82 -5.64 -21.65
N GLU A 177 -5.85 -5.95 -20.88
CA GLU A 177 -5.73 -6.26 -19.45
C GLU A 177 -5.46 -7.75 -19.23
N HIS A 178 -4.44 -8.08 -18.43
CA HIS A 178 -4.08 -9.43 -18.01
C HIS A 178 -4.05 -9.51 -16.49
N TYR A 179 -4.67 -10.55 -15.94
CA TYR A 179 -4.73 -10.76 -14.49
C TYR A 179 -3.45 -11.42 -13.97
N ILE A 180 -2.88 -10.85 -12.91
CA ILE A 180 -1.65 -11.33 -12.24
C ILE A 180 -1.96 -11.95 -10.86
N ARG A 181 -2.99 -12.76 -10.77
CA ARG A 181 -3.45 -13.39 -9.53
C ARG A 181 -2.45 -14.41 -8.97
N ASP A 182 -1.70 -15.08 -9.84
CA ASP A 182 -0.63 -16.01 -9.51
C ASP A 182 0.48 -15.32 -8.69
N TYR A 183 0.95 -14.15 -9.11
CA TYR A 183 1.90 -13.36 -8.33
C TYR A 183 1.34 -12.98 -6.95
N VAL A 184 0.13 -12.46 -6.90
CA VAL A 184 -0.50 -12.04 -5.63
C VAL A 184 -0.70 -13.23 -4.70
N LYS A 185 -0.97 -14.42 -5.23
CA LYS A 185 -1.03 -15.65 -4.44
C LYS A 185 0.35 -16.02 -3.87
N ILE A 186 1.43 -15.88 -4.64
CA ILE A 186 2.79 -16.06 -4.13
C ILE A 186 3.09 -15.05 -3.02
N PHE A 187 2.72 -13.79 -3.19
CA PHE A 187 2.86 -12.76 -2.15
C PHE A 187 2.19 -13.18 -0.82
N TYR A 188 0.93 -13.62 -0.87
CA TYR A 188 0.18 -14.06 0.31
C TYR A 188 0.54 -15.48 0.78
N SER A 189 1.30 -16.26 0.02
CA SER A 189 1.83 -17.56 0.47
C SER A 189 2.88 -17.42 1.56
N GLN A 190 3.45 -16.23 1.72
CA GLN A 190 4.50 -15.88 2.67
C GLN A 190 5.86 -16.56 2.37
N CYS A 191 5.93 -17.39 1.33
CA CYS A 191 7.16 -18.11 0.97
C CYS A 191 8.27 -17.18 0.49
N ALA A 192 7.90 -16.15 -0.26
CA ALA A 192 8.84 -15.23 -0.89
C ALA A 192 9.20 -14.01 -0.04
N LEU A 193 8.56 -13.79 1.12
CA LEU A 193 8.79 -12.59 1.95
C LEU A 193 10.23 -12.54 2.47
N ARG A 194 10.74 -11.33 2.66
CA ARG A 194 12.06 -11.13 3.28
C ARG A 194 12.09 -11.68 4.70
N PRO A 195 13.22 -12.29 5.13
CA PRO A 195 13.34 -12.82 6.50
C PRO A 195 13.04 -11.79 7.59
N SER A 196 13.45 -10.53 7.39
CA SER A 196 13.19 -9.43 8.32
C SER A 196 11.70 -9.11 8.50
N CYS A 197 10.84 -9.44 7.52
CA CYS A 197 9.40 -9.21 7.62
C CYS A 197 8.72 -10.18 8.60
N HIS A 198 9.31 -11.36 8.83
CA HIS A 198 8.79 -12.35 9.77
C HIS A 198 9.09 -12.03 11.25
N VAL A 199 9.96 -11.06 11.50
CA VAL A 199 10.31 -10.54 12.84
C VAL A 199 10.17 -9.02 12.90
N CYS A 200 9.24 -8.46 12.12
CA CYS A 200 9.07 -7.04 11.93
C CYS A 200 8.60 -6.34 13.22
N PRO A 201 9.36 -5.40 13.80
CA PRO A 201 8.95 -4.67 14.99
C PRO A 201 7.81 -3.66 14.74
N TYR A 202 7.51 -3.37 13.48
CA TYR A 202 6.46 -2.44 13.07
C TYR A 202 5.09 -3.10 12.88
N ALA A 203 5.00 -4.41 13.00
CA ALA A 203 3.70 -5.12 13.03
C ALA A 203 3.12 -5.04 14.46
N SER A 204 2.67 -3.85 14.82
CA SER A 204 2.21 -3.49 16.16
C SER A 204 1.23 -2.32 16.08
N MET A 205 0.30 -2.24 17.05
CA MET A 205 -0.56 -1.06 17.26
C MET A 205 0.25 0.16 17.74
N SER A 206 1.39 -0.04 18.41
CA SER A 206 2.25 1.06 18.87
C SER A 206 3.32 1.36 17.84
N ARG A 207 3.25 2.53 17.22
CA ARG A 207 4.20 2.97 16.19
C ARG A 207 4.85 4.30 16.56
N SER A 208 5.96 4.60 15.89
CA SER A 208 6.75 5.82 16.12
C SER A 208 6.50 6.91 15.07
N VAL A 209 5.60 6.68 14.13
CA VAL A 209 5.18 7.63 13.10
C VAL A 209 4.03 8.52 13.58
N ASP A 210 3.64 9.52 12.80
CA ASP A 210 2.51 10.38 13.12
C ASP A 210 1.17 9.70 12.88
N MET A 211 1.08 8.90 11.81
CA MET A 211 -0.16 8.26 11.38
C MET A 211 0.12 6.94 10.66
N THR A 212 -0.79 5.97 10.81
CA THR A 212 -0.86 4.74 9.98
C THR A 212 -2.14 4.74 9.18
N ILE A 213 -2.06 4.34 7.91
CA ILE A 213 -3.23 4.13 7.05
C ILE A 213 -3.26 2.69 6.52
N GLY A 214 -4.46 2.17 6.29
CA GLY A 214 -4.64 0.84 5.72
C GLY A 214 -6.07 0.59 5.26
N ASP A 215 -6.37 -0.64 4.85
CA ASP A 215 -7.76 -1.08 4.68
C ASP A 215 -8.41 -1.25 6.04
N TYR A 216 -9.67 -0.88 6.17
CA TYR A 216 -10.44 -1.17 7.37
C TYR A 216 -11.20 -2.49 7.16
N TRP A 217 -10.52 -3.62 7.42
CA TRP A 217 -11.13 -4.94 7.29
C TRP A 217 -12.23 -5.15 8.32
N HIS A 218 -13.30 -5.85 7.94
CA HIS A 218 -14.49 -6.15 8.77
C HIS A 218 -15.31 -4.91 9.21
N ILE A 219 -15.13 -3.78 8.54
CA ILE A 219 -15.86 -2.56 8.83
C ILE A 219 -17.38 -2.72 8.62
N GLU A 220 -17.80 -3.59 7.70
CA GLU A 220 -19.21 -3.92 7.45
C GLU A 220 -19.92 -4.53 8.66
N GLU A 221 -19.16 -5.17 9.55
CA GLU A 221 -19.68 -5.73 10.81
C GLU A 221 -19.56 -4.75 11.97
N LYS A 222 -18.49 -3.94 11.97
CA LYS A 222 -18.14 -3.04 13.08
C LYS A 222 -18.77 -1.67 12.98
N MET A 223 -18.90 -1.15 11.78
CA MET A 223 -19.44 0.19 11.49
C MET A 223 -20.35 0.13 10.25
N PRO A 224 -21.47 -0.61 10.28
CA PRO A 224 -22.30 -0.86 9.10
C PRO A 224 -22.85 0.42 8.47
N ASP A 225 -23.14 1.44 9.26
CA ASP A 225 -23.66 2.73 8.78
C ASP A 225 -22.59 3.56 8.04
N PHE A 226 -21.33 3.37 8.39
CA PHE A 226 -20.21 4.02 7.69
C PHE A 226 -19.70 3.19 6.52
N TYR A 227 -19.97 1.90 6.44
CA TYR A 227 -19.44 1.00 5.41
C TYR A 227 -19.73 1.46 3.98
N SER A 228 -18.73 1.37 3.11
CA SER A 228 -18.88 1.53 1.67
C SER A 228 -18.23 0.37 0.93
N SER A 229 -18.95 -0.21 -0.04
CA SER A 229 -18.41 -1.26 -0.94
C SER A 229 -17.28 -0.77 -1.84
N ASP A 230 -17.10 0.55 -1.96
CA ASP A 230 -16.10 1.19 -2.80
C ASP A 230 -14.77 1.43 -2.07
N GLY A 231 -14.72 1.14 -0.76
CA GLY A 231 -13.51 1.14 0.05
C GLY A 231 -13.54 2.07 1.24
N ASN A 232 -12.96 1.58 2.33
CA ASN A 232 -12.84 2.30 3.59
C ASN A 232 -11.41 2.17 4.10
N SER A 233 -10.81 3.27 4.51
CA SER A 233 -9.50 3.29 5.13
C SER A 233 -9.61 3.27 6.64
N LEU A 234 -8.74 2.49 7.27
CA LEU A 234 -8.40 2.64 8.67
C LEU A 234 -7.34 3.71 8.80
N VAL A 235 -7.51 4.61 9.75
CA VAL A 235 -6.56 5.66 10.11
C VAL A 235 -6.26 5.57 11.60
N LEU A 236 -4.98 5.38 11.95
CA LEU A 236 -4.47 5.38 13.32
C LEU A 236 -3.57 6.60 13.51
N ILE A 237 -3.82 7.40 14.54
CA ILE A 237 -3.08 8.64 14.81
C ILE A 237 -2.38 8.52 16.15
N TYR A 238 -1.06 8.79 16.19
CA TYR A 238 -0.21 8.57 17.36
C TYR A 238 0.35 9.84 17.97
N THR A 239 0.33 10.97 17.24
CA THR A 239 0.96 12.23 17.65
C THR A 239 0.02 13.41 17.44
N GLU A 240 0.29 14.52 18.16
CA GLU A 240 -0.39 15.80 17.94
C GLU A 240 -0.20 16.30 16.47
N ARG A 241 0.97 16.03 15.87
CA ARG A 241 1.23 16.37 14.46
C ARG A 241 0.38 15.52 13.51
N GLY A 242 0.24 14.23 13.80
CA GLY A 242 -0.68 13.36 13.06
C GLY A 242 -2.12 13.86 13.13
N MET A 243 -2.55 14.39 14.28
CA MET A 243 -3.87 14.98 14.43
C MET A 243 -4.01 16.28 13.62
N GLN A 244 -2.98 17.17 13.65
CA GLN A 244 -2.94 18.36 12.79
C GLN A 244 -3.06 18.00 11.31
N LEU A 245 -2.30 16.99 10.87
CA LEU A 245 -2.38 16.49 9.49
C LEU A 245 -3.78 15.97 9.16
N PHE A 246 -4.42 15.23 10.06
CA PHE A 246 -5.78 14.73 9.87
C PHE A 246 -6.81 15.86 9.79
N ASP A 247 -6.66 16.89 10.63
CA ASP A 247 -7.56 18.06 10.62
C ASP A 247 -7.54 18.79 9.27
N MET A 248 -6.43 18.80 8.54
CA MET A 248 -6.32 19.37 7.20
C MET A 248 -7.14 18.62 6.14
N LEU A 249 -7.55 17.38 6.43
CA LEU A 249 -8.29 16.52 5.49
C LEU A 249 -9.80 16.58 5.65
N LYS A 250 -10.31 17.07 6.78
CA LYS A 250 -11.73 16.93 7.19
C LYS A 250 -12.74 17.47 6.18
N ALA A 251 -12.35 18.48 5.39
CA ALA A 251 -13.19 19.00 4.32
C ALA A 251 -13.36 18.02 3.14
N ASP A 252 -12.35 17.20 2.87
CA ASP A 252 -12.24 16.36 1.68
C ASP A 252 -12.66 14.91 1.93
N ILE A 253 -12.86 14.52 3.19
CA ILE A 253 -13.15 13.14 3.61
C ILE A 253 -14.44 13.02 4.41
N ASP A 254 -15.10 11.87 4.31
CA ASP A 254 -16.02 11.37 5.33
C ASP A 254 -15.20 10.58 6.34
N TYR A 255 -15.48 10.73 7.62
CA TYR A 255 -14.80 10.00 8.68
C TYR A 255 -15.69 9.79 9.90
N GLU A 256 -15.44 8.72 10.63
CA GLU A 256 -16.11 8.39 11.88
C GLU A 256 -15.11 7.83 12.88
N GLU A 257 -15.20 8.19 14.15
CA GLU A 257 -14.32 7.71 15.21
C GLU A 257 -14.63 6.23 15.50
N SER A 258 -13.56 5.45 15.66
CA SER A 258 -13.58 4.04 15.97
C SER A 258 -12.66 3.75 17.16
N ASP A 259 -12.41 2.49 17.45
CA ASP A 259 -11.59 2.04 18.57
C ASP A 259 -10.58 0.98 18.18
N THR A 260 -9.64 0.69 19.08
CA THR A 260 -8.55 -0.25 18.86
C THR A 260 -8.97 -1.72 18.81
N GLU A 261 -10.13 -2.07 19.38
CA GLU A 261 -10.68 -3.44 19.35
C GLU A 261 -11.37 -3.70 18.01
N SER A 262 -12.17 -2.72 17.56
CA SER A 262 -12.91 -2.82 16.30
C SER A 262 -12.00 -2.85 15.07
N CYS A 263 -10.86 -2.16 15.10
CA CYS A 263 -9.92 -2.08 13.98
C CYS A 263 -8.86 -3.19 13.95
N TRP A 264 -8.98 -4.18 14.82
CA TRP A 264 -7.98 -5.23 14.95
C TRP A 264 -7.76 -6.00 13.63
N GLN A 265 -6.48 -6.20 13.27
CA GLN A 265 -6.04 -7.04 12.18
C GLN A 265 -4.62 -7.55 12.41
N ASN A 266 -4.29 -8.71 11.83
CA ASN A 266 -3.07 -9.46 12.12
C ASN A 266 -1.79 -8.63 12.14
N ASN A 267 -1.57 -7.77 11.13
CA ASN A 267 -0.33 -6.98 11.02
C ASN A 267 -0.31 -5.70 11.89
N LEU A 268 -1.33 -5.49 12.72
CA LEU A 268 -1.32 -4.54 13.84
C LEU A 268 -0.97 -5.20 15.17
N GLU A 269 -0.92 -6.53 15.24
CA GLU A 269 -0.59 -7.27 16.46
C GLU A 269 0.76 -7.97 16.37
N LYS A 270 1.01 -8.66 15.25
CA LYS A 270 2.21 -9.49 15.08
C LYS A 270 2.71 -9.52 13.64
N PRO A 271 4.00 -9.85 13.45
CA PRO A 271 4.56 -10.07 12.12
C PRO A 271 3.89 -11.23 11.39
N THR A 272 3.92 -11.17 10.06
CA THR A 272 3.52 -12.29 9.21
C THR A 272 4.38 -13.51 9.49
N PRO A 273 3.80 -14.68 9.82
CA PRO A 273 4.56 -15.88 10.18
C PRO A 273 5.36 -16.42 8.99
N VAL A 274 6.41 -17.19 9.29
CA VAL A 274 7.16 -17.92 8.25
C VAL A 274 6.28 -19.03 7.68
N SER A 275 6.20 -19.12 6.36
CA SER A 275 5.49 -20.21 5.69
C SER A 275 6.23 -21.54 5.90
N PRO A 276 5.56 -22.63 6.27
CA PRO A 276 6.20 -23.95 6.36
C PRO A 276 6.73 -24.47 5.02
N ARG A 277 6.23 -23.91 3.91
CA ARG A 277 6.69 -24.25 2.55
C ARG A 277 7.85 -23.37 2.06
N ARG A 278 8.36 -22.44 2.88
CA ARG A 278 9.36 -21.45 2.45
C ARG A 278 10.67 -22.09 1.95
N GLU A 279 11.21 -23.07 2.68
CA GLU A 279 12.45 -23.72 2.26
C GLU A 279 12.29 -24.50 0.95
N GLN A 280 11.16 -25.21 0.81
CA GLN A 280 10.85 -25.93 -0.43
C GLN A 280 10.64 -24.97 -1.60
N PHE A 281 9.97 -23.84 -1.36
CA PHE A 281 9.77 -22.80 -2.37
C PHE A 281 11.10 -22.30 -2.97
N TRP A 282 12.10 -22.03 -2.13
CA TRP A 282 13.38 -21.53 -2.60
C TRP A 282 14.23 -22.61 -3.30
N ARG A 283 14.20 -23.85 -2.82
CA ARG A 283 14.80 -24.99 -3.55
C ARG A 283 14.17 -25.19 -4.92
N ASP A 284 12.86 -25.20 -4.98
CA ASP A 284 12.13 -25.33 -6.25
C ASP A 284 12.41 -24.17 -7.20
N TYR A 285 12.57 -22.95 -6.64
CA TYR A 285 12.93 -21.77 -7.44
C TYR A 285 14.33 -21.92 -8.04
N GLU A 286 15.33 -22.30 -7.26
CA GLU A 286 16.71 -22.48 -7.71
C GLU A 286 16.86 -23.60 -8.75
N GLU A 287 16.12 -24.70 -8.55
CA GLU A 287 16.20 -25.87 -9.43
C GLU A 287 15.35 -25.76 -10.71
N LYS A 288 14.17 -25.11 -10.62
CA LYS A 288 13.13 -25.19 -11.66
C LYS A 288 12.69 -23.83 -12.21
N GLY A 289 13.10 -22.73 -11.58
CA GLY A 289 12.86 -21.36 -12.01
C GLY A 289 11.43 -20.86 -11.79
N ILE A 290 11.20 -19.61 -12.25
CA ILE A 290 9.97 -18.86 -11.95
C ILE A 290 8.71 -19.51 -12.52
N ALA A 291 8.75 -20.09 -13.72
CA ALA A 291 7.58 -20.71 -14.34
C ALA A 291 7.02 -21.87 -13.50
N TYR A 292 7.88 -22.67 -12.89
CA TYR A 292 7.48 -23.73 -11.97
C TYR A 292 6.84 -23.15 -10.71
N ILE A 293 7.45 -22.10 -10.12
CA ILE A 293 6.93 -21.43 -8.93
C ILE A 293 5.54 -20.86 -9.17
N LEU A 294 5.30 -20.25 -10.31
CA LEU A 294 3.98 -19.72 -10.67
C LEU A 294 2.93 -20.83 -10.79
N ASN A 295 3.31 -21.97 -11.37
CA ASN A 295 2.40 -23.10 -11.53
C ASN A 295 2.11 -23.82 -10.20
N GLU A 296 3.13 -24.03 -9.35
CA GLU A 296 3.00 -24.81 -8.11
C GLU A 296 2.46 -23.97 -6.94
N TYR A 297 2.98 -22.75 -6.76
CA TYR A 297 2.67 -21.87 -5.61
C TYR A 297 1.69 -20.76 -5.97
N GLY A 298 1.65 -20.35 -7.24
CA GLY A 298 0.75 -19.32 -7.76
C GLY A 298 -0.57 -19.86 -8.31
N ARG A 299 -0.72 -21.19 -8.50
CA ARG A 299 -1.91 -21.80 -9.08
C ARG A 299 -3.17 -21.51 -8.26
N ILE A 300 -4.16 -20.93 -8.92
CA ILE A 300 -5.49 -20.69 -8.35
C ILE A 300 -6.38 -21.88 -8.76
N PRO A 301 -6.99 -22.60 -7.80
CA PRO A 301 -7.90 -23.69 -8.12
C PRO A 301 -9.07 -23.20 -8.99
N GLU A 302 -9.44 -23.95 -10.01
CA GLU A 302 -10.57 -23.59 -10.91
C GLU A 302 -11.87 -23.33 -10.13
N LYS A 303 -12.14 -24.11 -9.09
CA LYS A 303 -13.28 -23.91 -8.20
C LYS A 303 -13.30 -22.51 -7.56
N GLN A 304 -12.13 -21.96 -7.21
CA GLN A 304 -12.03 -20.62 -6.68
C GLN A 304 -12.29 -19.56 -7.75
N ILE A 305 -11.77 -19.76 -8.96
CA ILE A 305 -12.01 -18.87 -10.10
C ILE A 305 -13.51 -18.80 -10.42
N ILE A 306 -14.20 -19.95 -10.40
CA ILE A 306 -15.67 -20.03 -10.63
C ILE A 306 -16.41 -19.33 -9.50
N LYS A 307 -16.05 -19.59 -8.24
CA LYS A 307 -16.65 -18.94 -7.06
C LYS A 307 -16.50 -17.42 -7.12
N ASP A 308 -15.33 -16.92 -7.49
CA ASP A 308 -15.06 -15.49 -7.63
C ASP A 308 -15.88 -14.86 -8.75
N LYS A 309 -16.01 -15.54 -9.88
CA LYS A 309 -16.87 -15.10 -11.00
C LYS A 309 -18.35 -15.03 -10.59
N LEU A 310 -18.86 -16.04 -9.89
CA LEU A 310 -20.23 -16.06 -9.38
C LEU A 310 -20.47 -14.96 -8.34
N ALA A 311 -19.55 -14.75 -7.41
CA ALA A 311 -19.64 -13.68 -6.43
C ALA A 311 -19.69 -12.29 -7.08
N VAL A 312 -18.88 -12.07 -8.13
CA VAL A 312 -18.91 -10.83 -8.93
C VAL A 312 -20.24 -10.66 -9.67
N ALA A 313 -20.76 -11.73 -10.28
CA ALA A 313 -22.04 -11.68 -10.99
C ALA A 313 -23.22 -11.38 -10.06
N LEU A 314 -23.27 -12.03 -8.88
CA LEU A 314 -24.33 -11.80 -7.89
C LEU A 314 -24.34 -10.35 -7.37
N ARG A 315 -23.17 -9.77 -7.14
CA ARG A 315 -23.06 -8.38 -6.67
C ARG A 315 -23.38 -7.33 -7.73
N SER A 316 -23.13 -7.63 -9.01
CA SER A 316 -23.57 -6.75 -10.11
C SER A 316 -25.10 -6.70 -10.25
N LEU A 317 -25.80 -7.74 -9.80
CA LEU A 317 -27.27 -7.79 -9.74
C LEU A 317 -27.85 -7.02 -8.53
N GLN A 318 -27.10 -6.92 -7.43
CA GLN A 318 -27.52 -6.17 -6.24
C GLN A 318 -27.28 -4.64 -6.34
N LYS A 319 -26.44 -4.19 -7.28
CA LYS A 319 -26.20 -2.76 -7.57
C LYS A 319 -27.18 -2.18 -8.63
N ARG A 320 -28.11 -2.97 -9.14
CA ARG A 320 -29.23 -2.55 -9.98
C ARG A 320 -30.50 -2.45 -9.15
#